data_c3819099a9b542ea40c56ff75c8a311a
#
_entry.id   c3819099a9b542ea40c56ff75c8a311a
#
_cell.length_a   1.000
_cell.length_b   1.000
_cell.length_c   1.000
_cell.angle_alpha   90.00
_cell.angle_beta   90.00
_cell.angle_gamma   90.00
#
_symmetry.space_group_name_H-M   'P 1'
#
loop_
_entity.id
_entity.type
_entity.pdbx_description
1 polymer ?
#
loop_
_entity_poly.entity_id
_entity_poly.type
_entity_poly.pdbx_seq_one_letter_code
_entity_poly.pdbx_strand_id
1 'polypeptide(L)'
;MPSRRAPKVVQAREPRAACRAARPKRALLDVNVLIALLDTDHIHHARAAAWLSDNIGGGWASCAITQNACVRIMSQPGYPNALPTARVAERLREATETAAHAFVPGDVSLLASRHFDTEQLLGHRQVTDAYLLGLAAANDLRFATFDGAMPSRVVRETRPAYLVVL
;
A
#
# COMPACT_ATOMS: atom_id res chain seq x y z
N MET A 1 -70.85 -32.35 -0.13
CA MET A 1 -70.05 -31.45 -0.92
C MET A 1 -68.75 -31.17 -0.13
N PRO A 2 -67.61 -31.78 -0.47
CA PRO A 2 -66.36 -31.51 0.23
C PRO A 2 -65.58 -30.29 -0.36
N SER A 3 -65.28 -29.39 0.51
CA SER A 3 -64.50 -28.14 0.23
C SER A 3 -63.06 -28.46 -0.23
N ARG A 4 -62.67 -27.99 -1.43
CA ARG A 4 -61.33 -28.09 -1.98
C ARG A 4 -60.43 -27.01 -1.34
N ARG A 5 -59.46 -27.42 -0.55
CA ARG A 5 -58.35 -26.54 -0.11
C ARG A 5 -57.41 -26.26 -1.29
N ALA A 6 -57.17 -24.96 -1.53
CA ALA A 6 -56.18 -24.50 -2.49
C ALA A 6 -54.73 -24.78 -2.00
N PRO A 7 -53.80 -25.07 -2.91
CA PRO A 7 -52.39 -25.33 -2.52
C PRO A 7 -51.68 -24.04 -2.10
N LYS A 8 -50.94 -24.09 -1.00
CA LYS A 8 -50.03 -23.01 -0.55
C LYS A 8 -48.87 -22.88 -1.54
N VAL A 9 -48.76 -21.72 -2.17
CA VAL A 9 -47.59 -21.34 -2.96
C VAL A 9 -46.42 -21.15 -2.02
N VAL A 10 -45.42 -22.01 -2.13
CA VAL A 10 -44.14 -21.85 -1.46
C VAL A 10 -43.33 -20.82 -2.25
N GLN A 11 -43.24 -19.60 -1.73
CA GLN A 11 -42.33 -18.59 -2.28
C GLN A 11 -40.88 -19.08 -2.11
N ALA A 12 -40.23 -19.35 -3.24
CA ALA A 12 -38.79 -19.59 -3.28
C ALA A 12 -38.06 -18.34 -2.76
N ARG A 13 -37.28 -18.51 -1.68
CA ARG A 13 -36.37 -17.48 -1.19
C ARG A 13 -35.29 -17.29 -2.24
N GLU A 14 -35.22 -16.09 -2.83
CA GLU A 14 -34.12 -15.67 -3.64
C GLU A 14 -32.82 -15.80 -2.83
N PRO A 15 -31.73 -16.32 -3.44
CA PRO A 15 -30.42 -16.39 -2.77
C PRO A 15 -29.96 -14.96 -2.47
N ARG A 16 -29.72 -14.67 -1.19
CA ARG A 16 -29.08 -13.41 -0.75
C ARG A 16 -27.84 -13.19 -1.60
N ALA A 17 -27.81 -12.07 -2.33
CA ALA A 17 -26.62 -11.62 -3.06
C ALA A 17 -25.42 -11.71 -2.14
N ALA A 18 -24.44 -12.54 -2.52
CA ALA A 18 -23.17 -12.64 -1.82
C ALA A 18 -22.57 -11.24 -1.75
N CYS A 19 -22.32 -10.76 -0.54
CA CYS A 19 -21.68 -9.48 -0.29
C CYS A 19 -20.32 -9.54 -1.02
N ARG A 20 -20.25 -8.85 -2.15
CA ARG A 20 -19.03 -8.76 -2.95
C ARG A 20 -18.04 -8.01 -2.07
N ALA A 21 -17.11 -8.71 -1.43
CA ALA A 21 -16.05 -8.09 -0.63
C ALA A 21 -15.44 -6.96 -1.47
N ALA A 22 -15.45 -5.74 -0.93
CA ALA A 22 -14.88 -4.60 -1.61
C ALA A 22 -13.42 -4.93 -1.93
N ARG A 23 -13.00 -4.75 -3.19
CA ARG A 23 -11.60 -4.97 -3.57
C ARG A 23 -10.70 -4.15 -2.65
N PRO A 24 -9.62 -4.72 -2.13
CA PRO A 24 -8.68 -3.95 -1.32
C PRO A 24 -8.19 -2.75 -2.13
N LYS A 25 -8.11 -1.57 -1.50
CA LYS A 25 -7.55 -0.38 -2.16
C LYS A 25 -6.08 -0.61 -2.48
N ARG A 26 -5.62 -0.02 -3.57
CA ARG A 26 -4.19 0.02 -3.94
C ARG A 26 -3.36 0.55 -2.77
N ALA A 27 -2.13 0.06 -2.62
CA ALA A 27 -1.24 0.50 -1.56
C ALA A 27 0.04 1.12 -2.14
N LEU A 28 0.38 2.33 -1.72
CA LEU A 28 1.72 2.90 -1.89
C LEU A 28 2.66 2.14 -0.93
N LEU A 29 3.71 1.55 -1.47
CA LEU A 29 4.68 0.79 -0.68
C LEU A 29 5.77 1.72 -0.14
N ASP A 30 6.03 1.62 1.15
CA ASP A 30 7.22 2.17 1.75
C ASP A 30 8.49 1.53 1.16
N VAL A 31 9.60 2.25 1.21
CA VAL A 31 10.88 1.77 0.69
C VAL A 31 11.30 0.44 1.31
N ASN A 32 11.06 0.25 2.60
CA ASN A 32 11.40 -0.98 3.32
C ASN A 32 10.60 -2.19 2.81
N VAL A 33 9.33 -1.99 2.48
CA VAL A 33 8.47 -3.03 1.90
C VAL A 33 8.91 -3.33 0.46
N LEU A 34 9.23 -2.29 -0.31
CA LEU A 34 9.71 -2.44 -1.69
C LEU A 34 11.03 -3.21 -1.75
N ILE A 35 11.99 -2.87 -0.88
CA ILE A 35 13.26 -3.59 -0.75
C ILE A 35 13.01 -5.05 -0.36
N ALA A 36 12.17 -5.29 0.64
CA ALA A 36 11.87 -6.65 1.09
C ALA A 36 11.22 -7.51 -0.01
N LEU A 37 10.48 -6.93 -0.94
CA LEU A 37 9.91 -7.64 -2.09
C LEU A 37 10.96 -7.96 -3.15
N LEU A 38 11.95 -7.08 -3.36
CA LEU A 38 12.98 -7.24 -4.39
C LEU A 38 14.18 -8.06 -3.95
N ASP A 39 14.41 -8.20 -2.65
CA ASP A 39 15.50 -8.98 -2.06
C ASP A 39 14.94 -10.22 -1.35
N THR A 40 15.11 -11.39 -1.98
CA THR A 40 14.58 -12.66 -1.45
C THR A 40 15.22 -13.09 -0.14
N ASP A 41 16.42 -12.60 0.17
CA ASP A 41 17.14 -12.91 1.42
C ASP A 41 16.83 -11.92 2.54
N HIS A 42 16.01 -10.90 2.25
CA HIS A 42 15.59 -9.92 3.26
C HIS A 42 14.74 -10.58 4.35
N ILE A 43 15.02 -10.28 5.63
CA ILE A 43 14.35 -10.89 6.79
C ILE A 43 12.81 -10.78 6.76
N HIS A 44 12.28 -9.78 6.08
CA HIS A 44 10.85 -9.55 5.93
C HIS A 44 10.30 -9.95 4.55
N HIS A 45 11.10 -10.60 3.69
CA HIS A 45 10.68 -10.97 2.33
C HIS A 45 9.39 -11.80 2.35
N ALA A 46 9.37 -12.90 3.10
CA ALA A 46 8.22 -13.80 3.15
C ALA A 46 6.93 -13.07 3.60
N ARG A 47 7.06 -12.17 4.59
CA ARG A 47 5.94 -11.38 5.12
C ARG A 47 5.41 -10.38 4.08
N ALA A 48 6.32 -9.66 3.39
CA ALA A 48 5.95 -8.72 2.33
C ALA A 48 5.29 -9.43 1.14
N ALA A 49 5.87 -10.55 0.71
CA ALA A 49 5.37 -11.34 -0.42
C ALA A 49 3.98 -11.93 -0.14
N ALA A 50 3.76 -12.51 1.05
CA ALA A 50 2.46 -13.01 1.46
C ALA A 50 1.41 -11.89 1.47
N TRP A 51 1.72 -10.75 2.11
CA TRP A 51 0.82 -9.61 2.15
C TRP A 51 0.49 -9.08 0.74
N LEU A 52 1.48 -8.94 -0.15
CA LEU A 52 1.25 -8.49 -1.52
C LEU A 52 0.36 -9.47 -2.28
N SER A 53 0.61 -10.77 -2.16
CA SER A 53 -0.20 -11.82 -2.78
C SER A 53 -1.67 -11.71 -2.38
N ASP A 54 -1.96 -11.55 -1.08
CA ASP A 54 -3.33 -11.41 -0.55
C ASP A 54 -4.02 -10.11 -0.99
N ASN A 55 -3.23 -9.07 -1.29
CA ASN A 55 -3.73 -7.74 -1.64
C ASN A 55 -3.56 -7.36 -3.12
N ILE A 56 -2.99 -8.24 -3.95
CA ILE A 56 -2.66 -7.95 -5.36
C ILE A 56 -3.87 -7.52 -6.18
N GLY A 57 -5.06 -7.97 -5.83
CA GLY A 57 -6.31 -7.56 -6.48
C GLY A 57 -6.63 -6.07 -6.37
N GLY A 58 -6.08 -5.37 -5.37
CA GLY A 58 -6.13 -3.91 -5.24
C GLY A 58 -4.99 -3.20 -5.99
N GLY A 59 -3.93 -3.91 -6.26
CA GLY A 59 -2.69 -3.38 -6.82
C GLY A 59 -1.80 -2.69 -5.79
N TRP A 60 -0.60 -2.34 -6.24
CA TRP A 60 0.39 -1.62 -5.47
C TRP A 60 0.91 -0.40 -6.22
N ALA A 61 1.57 0.50 -5.52
CA ALA A 61 2.11 1.72 -6.11
C ALA A 61 3.50 2.03 -5.55
N SER A 62 4.26 2.77 -6.34
CA SER A 62 5.50 3.41 -5.93
C SER A 62 5.50 4.88 -6.38
N CYS A 63 6.37 5.69 -5.80
CA CYS A 63 6.60 7.07 -6.21
C CYS A 63 8.09 7.33 -6.42
N ALA A 64 8.44 8.51 -6.91
CA ALA A 64 9.85 8.86 -7.14
C ALA A 64 10.72 8.70 -5.89
N ILE A 65 10.21 9.05 -4.71
CA ILE A 65 10.96 8.92 -3.45
C ILE A 65 11.25 7.46 -3.14
N THR A 66 10.24 6.59 -3.20
CA THR A 66 10.43 5.16 -2.85
C THR A 66 11.28 4.43 -3.88
N GLN A 67 11.14 4.74 -5.17
CA GLN A 67 11.99 4.18 -6.23
C GLN A 67 13.45 4.60 -6.07
N ASN A 68 13.72 5.91 -5.90
CA ASN A 68 15.07 6.42 -5.72
C ASN A 68 15.72 5.87 -4.45
N ALA A 69 14.97 5.82 -3.34
CA ALA A 69 15.48 5.27 -2.10
C ALA A 69 15.79 3.78 -2.21
N CYS A 70 14.94 3.00 -2.87
CA CYS A 70 15.14 1.58 -3.12
C CYS A 70 16.45 1.33 -3.90
N VAL A 71 16.62 1.99 -5.04
CA VAL A 71 17.85 1.87 -5.85
C VAL A 71 19.08 2.30 -5.06
N ARG A 72 19.00 3.43 -4.36
CA ARG A 72 20.11 3.96 -3.56
C ARG A 72 20.51 3.02 -2.42
N ILE A 73 19.54 2.46 -1.68
CA ILE A 73 19.83 1.63 -0.51
C ILE A 73 20.41 0.27 -0.95
N MET A 74 19.76 -0.41 -1.88
CA MET A 74 20.18 -1.74 -2.33
C MET A 74 21.51 -1.74 -3.10
N SER A 75 21.97 -0.59 -3.58
CA SER A 75 23.27 -0.45 -4.23
C SER A 75 24.38 0.09 -3.33
N GLN A 76 24.13 0.35 -2.04
CA GLN A 76 25.15 0.78 -1.08
C GLN A 76 26.10 -0.38 -0.75
N PRO A 77 27.43 -0.16 -0.67
CA PRO A 77 28.37 -1.21 -0.30
C PRO A 77 28.10 -1.87 1.04
N GLY A 78 27.43 -1.17 1.95
CA GLY A 78 27.03 -1.70 3.27
C GLY A 78 25.70 -2.48 3.29
N TYR A 79 24.99 -2.57 2.17
CA TYR A 79 23.79 -3.40 2.08
C TYR A 79 24.20 -4.88 1.93
N PRO A 80 23.62 -5.84 2.72
CA PRO A 80 24.08 -7.23 2.74
C PRO A 80 24.14 -7.89 1.35
N ASN A 81 23.14 -7.63 0.52
CA ASN A 81 23.01 -8.18 -0.83
C ASN A 81 23.18 -7.07 -1.89
N ALA A 82 24.19 -6.22 -1.70
CA ALA A 82 24.43 -5.07 -2.58
C ALA A 82 24.60 -5.51 -4.04
N LEU A 83 23.92 -4.81 -4.93
CA LEU A 83 23.99 -5.01 -6.36
C LEU A 83 24.42 -3.71 -7.05
N PRO A 84 25.03 -3.80 -8.25
CA PRO A 84 25.25 -2.61 -9.07
C PRO A 84 23.96 -1.82 -9.28
N THR A 85 24.01 -0.49 -9.23
CA THR A 85 22.85 0.41 -9.35
C THR A 85 21.98 0.08 -10.57
N ALA A 86 22.62 -0.22 -11.73
CA ALA A 86 21.89 -0.61 -12.95
C ALA A 86 21.06 -1.89 -12.76
N ARG A 87 21.59 -2.87 -12.01
CA ARG A 87 20.88 -4.13 -11.75
C ARG A 87 19.69 -3.96 -10.81
N VAL A 88 19.82 -3.11 -9.80
CA VAL A 88 18.71 -2.76 -8.92
C VAL A 88 17.62 -2.03 -9.70
N ALA A 89 18.01 -1.06 -10.53
CA ALA A 89 17.07 -0.31 -11.38
C ALA A 89 16.33 -1.21 -12.38
N GLU A 90 17.02 -2.20 -12.96
CA GLU A 90 16.41 -3.19 -13.85
C GLU A 90 15.36 -4.05 -13.13
N ARG A 91 15.73 -4.64 -11.97
CA ARG A 91 14.76 -5.41 -11.15
C ARG A 91 13.53 -4.59 -10.76
N LEU A 92 13.74 -3.34 -10.38
CA LEU A 92 12.63 -2.45 -10.02
C LEU A 92 11.75 -2.15 -11.24
N ARG A 93 12.35 -1.93 -12.42
CA ARG A 93 11.60 -1.72 -13.68
C ARG A 93 10.74 -2.93 -14.00
N GLU A 94 11.31 -4.14 -14.00
CA GLU A 94 10.58 -5.39 -14.24
C GLU A 94 9.39 -5.55 -13.28
N ALA A 95 9.58 -5.25 -11.98
CA ALA A 95 8.52 -5.30 -11.00
C ALA A 95 7.40 -4.27 -11.27
N THR A 96 7.75 -3.09 -11.80
CA THR A 96 6.79 -2.02 -12.12
C THR A 96 6.07 -2.21 -13.45
N GLU A 97 6.57 -3.06 -14.36
CA GLU A 97 5.95 -3.37 -15.66
C GLU A 97 4.79 -4.38 -15.53
N THR A 98 3.99 -4.27 -14.49
CA THR A 98 2.86 -5.16 -14.24
C THR A 98 1.55 -4.37 -14.17
N ALA A 99 0.44 -4.99 -14.58
CA ALA A 99 -0.89 -4.36 -14.50
C ALA A 99 -1.32 -4.02 -13.05
N ALA A 100 -0.69 -4.65 -12.06
CA ALA A 100 -0.97 -4.40 -10.65
C ALA A 100 -0.26 -3.15 -10.11
N HIS A 101 0.78 -2.65 -10.79
CA HIS A 101 1.53 -1.47 -10.38
C HIS A 101 0.92 -0.17 -10.91
N ALA A 102 1.08 0.92 -10.15
CA ALA A 102 0.89 2.29 -10.60
C ALA A 102 1.99 3.19 -10.06
N PHE A 103 2.46 4.11 -10.89
CA PHE A 103 3.32 5.21 -10.42
C PHE A 103 2.47 6.35 -9.89
N VAL A 104 2.78 6.84 -8.68
CA VAL A 104 2.12 8.00 -8.06
C VAL A 104 3.05 9.20 -8.20
N PRO A 105 2.65 10.24 -8.94
CA PRO A 105 3.44 11.47 -9.01
C PRO A 105 3.50 12.14 -7.64
N GLY A 106 4.64 12.78 -7.34
CA GLY A 106 4.85 13.52 -6.09
C GLY A 106 4.24 14.93 -6.16
N ASP A 107 2.96 15.02 -6.41
CA ASP A 107 2.20 16.26 -6.65
C ASP A 107 1.67 16.94 -5.37
N VAL A 108 2.01 16.38 -4.22
CA VAL A 108 1.67 16.94 -2.89
C VAL A 108 2.90 17.61 -2.29
N SER A 109 2.74 18.83 -1.80
CA SER A 109 3.82 19.53 -1.09
C SER A 109 3.69 19.31 0.42
N LEU A 110 4.80 18.94 1.08
CA LEU A 110 4.88 18.86 2.56
C LEU A 110 4.53 20.21 3.23
N LEU A 111 4.75 21.32 2.51
CA LEU A 111 4.48 22.66 3.01
C LEU A 111 3.01 23.08 2.83
N ALA A 112 2.18 22.24 2.20
CA ALA A 112 0.76 22.53 2.03
C ALA A 112 -0.02 22.21 3.31
N SER A 113 -0.38 23.25 4.05
CA SER A 113 -1.11 23.15 5.33
C SER A 113 -2.47 22.42 5.25
N ARG A 114 -3.05 22.32 4.05
CA ARG A 114 -4.27 21.53 3.85
C ARG A 114 -4.05 20.02 4.03
N HIS A 115 -2.84 19.53 3.76
CA HIS A 115 -2.51 18.09 3.87
C HIS A 115 -1.71 17.79 5.14
N PHE A 116 -0.83 18.72 5.56
CA PHE A 116 0.14 18.47 6.63
C PHE A 116 0.05 19.50 7.75
N ASP A 117 0.20 19.01 8.97
CA ASP A 117 0.44 19.80 10.17
C ASP A 117 1.90 19.60 10.60
N THR A 118 2.80 20.40 10.03
CA THR A 118 4.24 20.24 10.24
C THR A 118 4.68 20.53 11.68
N GLU A 119 3.85 21.21 12.48
CA GLU A 119 4.11 21.42 13.91
C GLU A 119 4.03 20.12 14.73
N GLN A 120 3.36 19.09 14.19
CA GLN A 120 3.28 17.76 14.79
C GLN A 120 4.47 16.85 14.45
N LEU A 121 5.44 17.32 13.63
CA LEU A 121 6.68 16.58 13.36
C LEU A 121 7.59 16.64 14.59
N LEU A 122 7.89 15.48 15.17
CA LEU A 122 8.77 15.37 16.33
C LEU A 122 10.25 15.33 15.98
N GLY A 123 10.59 15.21 14.69
CA GLY A 123 11.98 15.21 14.25
C GLY A 123 12.17 14.87 12.78
N HIS A 124 13.39 15.06 12.30
CA HIS A 124 13.75 14.91 10.89
C HIS A 124 13.50 13.50 10.32
N ARG A 125 13.57 12.46 11.14
CA ARG A 125 13.33 11.07 10.72
C ARG A 125 11.91 10.81 10.26
N GLN A 126 10.94 11.58 10.76
CA GLN A 126 9.52 11.42 10.44
C GLN A 126 9.11 12.13 9.14
N VAL A 127 9.97 12.96 8.56
CA VAL A 127 9.63 13.82 7.41
C VAL A 127 9.20 13.00 6.20
N THR A 128 9.99 11.99 5.83
CA THR A 128 9.70 11.15 4.67
C THR A 128 8.46 10.28 4.90
N ASP A 129 8.32 9.71 6.10
CA ASP A 129 7.19 8.86 6.45
C ASP A 129 5.87 9.63 6.45
N ALA A 130 5.88 10.84 7.05
CA ALA A 130 4.75 11.75 7.01
C ALA A 130 4.37 12.11 5.56
N TYR A 131 5.37 12.45 4.74
CA TYR A 131 5.14 12.77 3.34
C TYR A 131 4.50 11.62 2.56
N LEU A 132 5.06 10.40 2.68
CA LEU A 132 4.55 9.23 1.97
C LEU A 132 3.12 8.85 2.42
N LEU A 133 2.84 8.93 3.71
CA LEU A 133 1.49 8.72 4.24
C LEU A 133 0.52 9.79 3.71
N GLY A 134 0.93 11.07 3.67
CA GLY A 134 0.13 12.16 3.12
C GLY A 134 -0.10 12.03 1.62
N LEU A 135 0.93 11.62 0.86
CA LEU A 135 0.82 11.34 -0.56
C LEU A 135 -0.17 10.19 -0.83
N ALA A 136 -0.11 9.13 -0.03
CA ALA A 136 -1.06 8.03 -0.13
C ALA A 136 -2.49 8.48 0.19
N ALA A 137 -2.70 9.25 1.27
CA ALA A 137 -4.01 9.75 1.66
C ALA A 137 -4.62 10.68 0.60
N ALA A 138 -3.83 11.60 0.04
CA ALA A 138 -4.26 12.54 -1.02
C ALA A 138 -4.69 11.82 -2.31
N ASN A 139 -4.13 10.64 -2.57
CA ASN A 139 -4.45 9.80 -3.73
C ASN A 139 -5.44 8.66 -3.42
N ASP A 140 -6.09 8.67 -2.27
CA ASP A 140 -7.02 7.61 -1.80
C ASP A 140 -6.40 6.21 -1.81
N LEU A 141 -5.09 6.12 -1.50
CA LEU A 141 -4.33 4.88 -1.41
C LEU A 141 -4.12 4.48 0.05
N ARG A 142 -3.85 3.19 0.28
CA ARG A 142 -3.25 2.76 1.54
C ARG A 142 -1.74 3.03 1.50
N PHE A 143 -1.13 3.21 2.65
CA PHE A 143 0.33 3.22 2.81
C PHE A 143 0.76 1.96 3.54
N ALA A 144 1.60 1.14 2.93
CA ALA A 144 2.06 -0.12 3.49
C ALA A 144 3.52 0.00 3.94
N THR A 145 3.78 -0.27 5.22
CA THR A 145 5.09 -0.13 5.86
C THR A 145 5.31 -1.22 6.91
N PHE A 146 6.56 -1.44 7.32
CA PHE A 146 6.91 -2.23 8.51
C PHE A 146 6.98 -1.38 9.77
N ASP A 147 6.97 -0.05 9.66
CA ASP A 147 7.06 0.85 10.80
C ASP A 147 5.68 1.13 11.41
N GLY A 148 5.48 0.64 12.66
CA GLY A 148 4.28 0.94 13.43
C GLY A 148 4.25 2.32 14.10
N ALA A 149 5.39 3.05 14.09
CA ALA A 149 5.51 4.35 14.74
C ALA A 149 5.23 5.54 13.80
N MET A 150 4.36 5.33 12.81
CA MET A 150 4.04 6.32 11.79
C MET A 150 3.45 7.62 12.36
N PRO A 151 3.90 8.79 11.89
CA PRO A 151 3.44 10.09 12.39
C PRO A 151 2.08 10.48 11.80
N SER A 152 1.05 9.66 12.04
CA SER A 152 -0.30 9.86 11.46
C SER A 152 -0.95 11.20 11.84
N ARG A 153 -0.56 11.80 12.99
CA ARG A 153 -1.06 13.11 13.43
C ARG A 153 -0.61 14.26 12.54
N VAL A 154 0.50 14.09 11.80
CA VAL A 154 1.03 15.09 10.86
C VAL A 154 0.14 15.19 9.61
N VAL A 155 -0.59 14.12 9.25
CA VAL A 155 -1.40 14.06 8.03
C VAL A 155 -2.85 14.33 8.36
N ARG A 156 -3.39 15.47 7.91
CA ARG A 156 -4.74 15.94 8.28
C ARG A 156 -5.87 15.06 7.75
N GLU A 157 -5.70 14.46 6.58
CA GLU A 157 -6.73 13.64 5.92
C GLU A 157 -6.56 12.14 6.19
N THR A 158 -5.65 11.79 7.12
CA THR A 158 -5.39 10.37 7.39
C THR A 158 -6.56 9.71 8.14
N ARG A 159 -6.85 8.47 7.73
CA ARG A 159 -7.80 7.58 8.41
C ARG A 159 -7.06 6.30 8.79
N PRO A 160 -7.45 5.61 9.87
CA PRO A 160 -6.81 4.34 10.24
C PRO A 160 -6.74 3.34 9.09
N ALA A 161 -7.72 3.34 8.20
CA ALA A 161 -7.76 2.45 7.02
C ALA A 161 -6.71 2.75 5.95
N TYR A 162 -6.03 3.91 6.00
CA TYR A 162 -4.96 4.24 5.07
C TYR A 162 -3.61 3.66 5.47
N LEU A 163 -3.37 3.39 6.75
CA LEU A 163 -2.11 2.81 7.22
C LEU A 163 -2.23 1.29 7.33
N VAL A 164 -1.30 0.59 6.72
CA VAL A 164 -1.15 -0.87 6.81
C VAL A 164 0.25 -1.16 7.35
N VAL A 165 0.32 -1.68 8.57
CA VAL A 165 1.58 -2.15 9.15
C VAL A 165 1.70 -3.64 8.90
N LEU A 166 2.74 -4.02 8.15
CA LEU A 166 3.04 -5.40 7.81
C LEU A 166 3.75 -6.08 8.96
#